data_ac7dd42ceec65b30314febf73fdf91bd
#
_entry.id   ac7dd42ceec65b30314febf73fdf91bd
#
_cell.length_a   1.000
_cell.length_b   1.000
_cell.length_c   1.000
_cell.angle_alpha   90.00
_cell.angle_beta   90.00
_cell.angle_gamma   90.00
#
_symmetry.space_group_name_H-M   'P 1'
#
loop_
_entity.id
_entity.type
_entity.pdbx_description
1 polymer ?
#
loop_
_entity_poly.entity_id
_entity_poly.type
_entity_poly.pdbx_seq_one_letter_code
_entity_poly.pdbx_strand_id
1 'polypeptide(L)'
;MGRLVPAVTRALDILELFLDGDGTLSAPDIVRRLQLPRTTVHELVTTLAARKYIVPVAGQSGRYRLGVRPYQLGARYAEHLDLAAEGQQVARTVAETCDETVHVAILEDTDVIYIAKVDSTHAVRMVSAAGRRLPAHCTSVGKMLLASLPEPEVAARFPDGAELTAMTPNSITEPAALREALAAIRERGTAVESRESNPDVSCVAAPVRDRTGRVVAALSISVPMIRWSEERRAELEQLAVKGAADLSERLGHRSAA
;
A
#
# COMPACT_ATOMS: atom_id res chain seq x y z
N MET A 1 10.02 0.43 -26.56
CA MET A 1 8.72 0.30 -25.88
C MET A 1 7.67 -0.23 -26.84
N GLY A 2 6.96 -1.31 -26.49
CA GLY A 2 5.86 -1.83 -27.30
C GLY A 2 4.69 -0.85 -27.34
N ARG A 3 3.92 -0.88 -28.43
CA ARG A 3 2.71 -0.05 -28.58
C ARG A 3 1.60 -0.60 -27.67
N LEU A 4 1.06 0.23 -26.78
CA LEU A 4 -0.11 -0.14 -25.96
C LEU A 4 -1.35 -0.34 -26.85
N VAL A 5 -2.20 -1.31 -26.47
CA VAL A 5 -3.47 -1.59 -27.15
C VAL A 5 -4.58 -0.78 -26.47
N PRO A 6 -5.14 0.26 -27.13
CA PRO A 6 -6.04 1.21 -26.46
C PRO A 6 -7.29 0.56 -25.84
N ALA A 7 -7.83 -0.48 -26.47
CA ALA A 7 -9.01 -1.17 -25.94
C ALA A 7 -8.70 -1.91 -24.62
N VAL A 8 -7.50 -2.50 -24.49
CA VAL A 8 -7.06 -3.18 -23.27
C VAL A 8 -6.82 -2.16 -22.17
N THR A 9 -6.10 -1.07 -22.48
CA THR A 9 -5.85 0.02 -21.51
C THR A 9 -7.17 0.54 -20.96
N ARG A 10 -8.11 0.92 -21.80
CA ARG A 10 -9.42 1.44 -21.39
C ARG A 10 -10.24 0.43 -20.56
N ALA A 11 -10.13 -0.87 -20.85
CA ALA A 11 -10.79 -1.90 -20.06
C ALA A 11 -10.20 -2.00 -18.65
N LEU A 12 -8.88 -1.88 -18.53
CA LEU A 12 -8.18 -1.83 -17.25
C LEU A 12 -8.52 -0.55 -16.48
N ASP A 13 -8.51 0.62 -17.14
CA ASP A 13 -8.93 1.89 -16.55
C ASP A 13 -10.34 1.79 -15.92
N ILE A 14 -11.28 1.11 -16.60
CA ILE A 14 -12.62 0.88 -16.06
C ILE A 14 -12.57 0.02 -14.79
N LEU A 15 -11.77 -1.04 -14.76
CA LEU A 15 -11.63 -1.89 -13.57
C LEU A 15 -10.98 -1.13 -12.40
N GLU A 16 -10.02 -0.29 -12.69
CA GLU A 16 -9.32 0.52 -11.70
C GLU A 16 -10.23 1.56 -11.03
N LEU A 17 -11.26 2.06 -11.72
CA LEU A 17 -12.26 2.95 -11.11
C LEU A 17 -13.00 2.34 -9.91
N PHE A 18 -13.05 1.00 -9.80
CA PHE A 18 -13.67 0.31 -8.67
C PHE A 18 -12.76 0.22 -7.44
N LEU A 19 -11.51 0.63 -7.55
CA LEU A 19 -10.60 0.70 -6.41
C LEU A 19 -10.97 1.86 -5.45
N ASP A 20 -11.67 2.87 -6.00
CA ASP A 20 -12.10 4.06 -5.26
C ASP A 20 -13.62 4.11 -5.12
N GLY A 21 -14.09 4.72 -4.02
CA GLY A 21 -15.50 5.00 -3.78
C GLY A 21 -16.28 3.86 -3.12
N ASP A 22 -17.59 3.78 -3.42
CA ASP A 22 -18.53 2.84 -2.79
C ASP A 22 -18.56 1.43 -3.42
N GLY A 23 -17.62 1.15 -4.33
CA GLY A 23 -17.48 -0.15 -5.00
C GLY A 23 -18.54 -0.41 -6.09
N THR A 24 -19.35 0.59 -6.44
CA THR A 24 -20.35 0.48 -7.52
C THR A 24 -20.27 1.65 -8.51
N LEU A 25 -20.40 1.37 -9.80
CA LEU A 25 -20.35 2.36 -10.87
C LEU A 25 -21.47 2.14 -11.90
N SER A 26 -22.01 3.22 -12.43
CA SER A 26 -22.87 3.18 -13.61
C SER A 26 -22.08 3.48 -14.89
N ALA A 27 -22.59 3.08 -16.06
CA ALA A 27 -21.98 3.44 -17.34
C ALA A 27 -21.83 4.97 -17.53
N PRO A 28 -22.81 5.81 -17.14
CA PRO A 28 -22.63 7.27 -17.13
C PRO A 28 -21.49 7.76 -16.21
N ASP A 29 -21.26 7.13 -15.06
CA ASP A 29 -20.15 7.49 -14.17
C ASP A 29 -18.81 7.20 -14.83
N ILE A 30 -18.66 6.04 -15.49
CA ILE A 30 -17.47 5.66 -16.24
C ILE A 30 -17.20 6.64 -17.39
N VAL A 31 -18.23 6.98 -18.18
CA VAL A 31 -18.13 7.99 -19.26
C VAL A 31 -17.59 9.31 -18.72
N ARG A 32 -18.14 9.79 -17.59
CA ARG A 32 -17.75 11.06 -16.98
C ARG A 32 -16.31 11.04 -16.46
N ARG A 33 -15.92 9.94 -15.76
CA ARG A 33 -14.59 9.84 -15.13
C ARG A 33 -13.48 9.64 -16.16
N LEU A 34 -13.69 8.78 -17.15
CA LEU A 34 -12.69 8.44 -18.16
C LEU A 34 -12.76 9.29 -19.44
N GLN A 35 -13.75 10.16 -19.57
CA GLN A 35 -13.98 11.01 -20.77
C GLN A 35 -14.05 10.19 -22.07
N LEU A 36 -14.56 8.95 -22.01
CA LEU A 36 -14.69 8.05 -23.14
C LEU A 36 -16.07 8.19 -23.83
N PRO A 37 -16.16 7.93 -25.15
CA PRO A 37 -17.44 7.88 -25.85
C PRO A 37 -18.39 6.83 -25.23
N ARG A 38 -19.68 7.13 -25.16
CA ARG A 38 -20.71 6.23 -24.59
C ARG A 38 -20.73 4.85 -25.24
N THR A 39 -20.55 4.78 -26.57
CA THR A 39 -20.50 3.52 -27.31
C THR A 39 -19.33 2.65 -26.87
N THR A 40 -18.15 3.25 -26.74
CA THR A 40 -16.92 2.56 -26.29
C THR A 40 -17.09 2.04 -24.86
N VAL A 41 -17.64 2.85 -23.95
CA VAL A 41 -17.91 2.40 -22.58
C VAL A 41 -18.91 1.25 -22.56
N HIS A 42 -19.97 1.32 -23.35
CA HIS A 42 -20.97 0.25 -23.44
C HIS A 42 -20.35 -1.08 -23.91
N GLU A 43 -19.53 -1.05 -24.96
CA GLU A 43 -18.86 -2.25 -25.48
C GLU A 43 -17.89 -2.86 -24.46
N LEU A 44 -17.08 -2.02 -23.79
CA LEU A 44 -16.14 -2.46 -22.77
C LEU A 44 -16.86 -3.03 -21.54
N VAL A 45 -17.88 -2.35 -21.03
CA VAL A 45 -18.70 -2.82 -19.90
C VAL A 45 -19.38 -4.14 -20.23
N THR A 46 -19.93 -4.27 -21.45
CA THR A 46 -20.56 -5.52 -21.93
C THR A 46 -19.54 -6.65 -21.96
N THR A 47 -18.34 -6.39 -22.46
CA THR A 47 -17.25 -7.37 -22.52
C THR A 47 -16.77 -7.78 -21.12
N LEU A 48 -16.55 -6.83 -20.23
CA LEU A 48 -16.13 -7.09 -18.85
C LEU A 48 -17.19 -7.87 -18.07
N ALA A 49 -18.48 -7.56 -18.30
CA ALA A 49 -19.60 -8.26 -17.69
C ALA A 49 -19.72 -9.71 -18.20
N ALA A 50 -19.63 -9.91 -19.52
CA ALA A 50 -19.62 -11.24 -20.13
C ALA A 50 -18.49 -12.11 -19.60
N ARG A 51 -17.34 -11.51 -19.29
CA ARG A 51 -16.15 -12.17 -18.72
C ARG A 51 -16.17 -12.26 -17.19
N LYS A 52 -17.22 -11.78 -16.51
CA LYS A 52 -17.41 -11.78 -15.05
C LYS A 52 -16.35 -10.98 -14.27
N TYR A 53 -15.72 -10.01 -14.92
CA TYR A 53 -14.87 -9.03 -14.24
C TYR A 53 -15.71 -8.01 -13.46
N ILE A 54 -16.86 -7.64 -14.02
CA ILE A 54 -17.90 -6.88 -13.35
C ILE A 54 -19.23 -7.62 -13.44
N VAL A 55 -20.17 -7.31 -12.55
CA VAL A 55 -21.52 -7.87 -12.56
C VAL A 55 -22.55 -6.78 -12.23
N PRO A 56 -23.78 -6.88 -12.76
CA PRO A 56 -24.86 -5.97 -12.37
C PRO A 56 -25.15 -6.05 -10.87
N VAL A 57 -25.49 -4.93 -10.26
CA VAL A 57 -25.94 -4.88 -8.86
C VAL A 57 -27.43 -5.21 -8.81
N ALA A 58 -27.82 -6.22 -8.04
CA ALA A 58 -29.22 -6.60 -7.87
C ALA A 58 -30.03 -5.42 -7.30
N GLY A 59 -31.19 -5.16 -7.90
CA GLY A 59 -32.08 -4.07 -7.48
C GLY A 59 -31.63 -2.65 -7.88
N GLN A 60 -30.48 -2.50 -8.58
CA GLN A 60 -29.98 -1.21 -9.04
C GLN A 60 -29.71 -1.24 -10.55
N SER A 61 -30.72 -0.89 -11.33
CA SER A 61 -30.60 -0.90 -12.79
C SER A 61 -29.44 -0.04 -13.28
N GLY A 62 -28.62 -0.58 -14.17
CA GLY A 62 -27.51 0.12 -14.80
C GLY A 62 -26.28 0.35 -13.92
N ARG A 63 -26.24 -0.18 -12.69
CA ARG A 63 -25.04 -0.16 -11.84
C ARG A 63 -24.31 -1.52 -11.86
N TYR A 64 -23.00 -1.44 -11.75
CA TYR A 64 -22.10 -2.60 -11.76
C TYR A 64 -21.23 -2.58 -10.51
N ARG A 65 -20.79 -3.74 -10.07
CA ARG A 65 -19.75 -3.95 -9.06
C ARG A 65 -18.73 -4.95 -9.59
N LEU A 66 -17.60 -5.09 -8.92
CA LEU A 66 -16.62 -6.13 -9.26
C LEU A 66 -17.26 -7.52 -9.18
N GLY A 67 -16.92 -8.34 -10.17
CA GLY A 67 -17.33 -9.75 -10.25
C GLY A 67 -16.31 -10.67 -9.57
N VAL A 68 -16.45 -11.97 -9.80
CA VAL A 68 -15.57 -12.97 -9.19
C VAL A 68 -14.18 -13.06 -9.83
N ARG A 69 -14.03 -12.64 -11.09
CA ARG A 69 -12.75 -12.78 -11.81
C ARG A 69 -11.60 -11.98 -11.22
N PRO A 70 -11.74 -10.69 -10.86
CA PRO A 70 -10.69 -9.97 -10.14
C PRO A 70 -10.26 -10.66 -8.84
N TYR A 71 -11.22 -11.21 -8.09
CA TYR A 71 -10.91 -11.99 -6.88
C TYR A 71 -10.08 -13.25 -7.21
N GLN A 72 -10.48 -14.02 -8.24
CA GLN A 72 -9.74 -15.22 -8.62
C GLN A 72 -8.32 -14.92 -9.07
N LEU A 73 -8.10 -13.83 -9.81
CA LEU A 73 -6.75 -13.38 -10.20
C LEU A 73 -5.94 -12.95 -9.00
N GLY A 74 -6.54 -12.16 -8.11
CA GLY A 74 -5.91 -11.71 -6.87
C GLY A 74 -5.59 -12.88 -5.93
N ALA A 75 -6.50 -13.84 -5.78
CA ALA A 75 -6.26 -15.05 -4.98
C ALA A 75 -5.11 -15.88 -5.55
N ARG A 76 -5.05 -16.08 -6.86
CA ARG A 76 -3.97 -16.83 -7.53
C ARG A 76 -2.62 -16.13 -7.38
N TYR A 77 -2.60 -14.79 -7.44
CA TYR A 77 -1.42 -14.02 -7.11
C TYR A 77 -1.03 -14.21 -5.64
N ALA A 78 -2.01 -14.15 -4.74
CA ALA A 78 -1.78 -14.32 -3.30
C ALA A 78 -1.33 -15.75 -2.92
N GLU A 79 -1.77 -16.80 -3.64
CA GLU A 79 -1.28 -18.17 -3.43
C GLU A 79 0.24 -18.32 -3.62
N HIS A 80 0.85 -17.46 -4.42
CA HIS A 80 2.30 -17.40 -4.60
C HIS A 80 2.98 -16.42 -3.63
N LEU A 81 2.19 -15.67 -2.85
CA LEU A 81 2.63 -14.76 -1.82
C LEU A 81 2.19 -15.28 -0.45
N ASP A 82 2.93 -16.25 0.05
CA ASP A 82 2.87 -16.70 1.46
C ASP A 82 3.06 -15.52 2.44
N LEU A 83 3.75 -14.48 1.97
CA LEU A 83 4.00 -13.22 2.64
C LEU A 83 2.73 -12.49 3.14
N ALA A 84 1.64 -12.48 2.38
CA ALA A 84 0.43 -11.77 2.80
C ALA A 84 -0.29 -12.51 3.95
N ALA A 85 -0.35 -13.84 3.89
CA ALA A 85 -0.96 -14.67 4.92
C ALA A 85 -0.14 -14.61 6.22
N GLU A 86 1.18 -14.80 6.15
CA GLU A 86 2.07 -14.70 7.30
C GLU A 86 2.10 -13.27 7.85
N GLY A 87 2.13 -12.26 6.96
CA GLY A 87 2.04 -10.86 7.33
C GLY A 87 0.77 -10.52 8.10
N GLN A 88 -0.38 -11.11 7.71
CA GLN A 88 -1.64 -10.92 8.41
C GLN A 88 -1.64 -11.53 9.82
N GLN A 89 -0.99 -12.69 10.00
CA GLN A 89 -0.87 -13.34 11.31
C GLN A 89 0.01 -12.51 12.25
N VAL A 90 1.21 -12.12 11.78
CA VAL A 90 2.13 -11.30 12.58
C VAL A 90 1.54 -9.93 12.89
N ALA A 91 0.90 -9.28 11.92
CA ALA A 91 0.22 -7.99 12.14
C ALA A 91 -0.85 -8.09 13.23
N ARG A 92 -1.57 -9.22 13.32
CA ARG A 92 -2.55 -9.47 14.40
C ARG A 92 -1.88 -9.54 15.76
N THR A 93 -0.83 -10.32 15.92
CA THR A 93 -0.08 -10.43 17.20
C THR A 93 0.48 -9.08 17.64
N VAL A 94 1.01 -8.29 16.70
CA VAL A 94 1.51 -6.95 17.00
C VAL A 94 0.37 -6.01 17.40
N ALA A 95 -0.75 -6.02 16.67
CA ALA A 95 -1.92 -5.18 16.97
C ALA A 95 -2.56 -5.54 18.32
N GLU A 96 -2.65 -6.82 18.67
CA GLU A 96 -3.11 -7.29 19.99
C GLU A 96 -2.22 -6.80 21.14
N THR A 97 -0.92 -6.58 20.85
CA THR A 97 0.03 -6.10 21.88
C THR A 97 -0.06 -4.60 22.10
N CYS A 98 -0.24 -3.79 21.05
CA CYS A 98 -0.20 -2.32 21.15
C CYS A 98 -1.57 -1.65 21.04
N ASP A 99 -2.59 -2.37 20.59
CA ASP A 99 -3.92 -1.88 20.20
C ASP A 99 -3.89 -0.70 19.24
N GLU A 100 -2.95 -0.73 18.27
CA GLU A 100 -2.87 0.23 17.19
C GLU A 100 -2.98 -0.45 15.83
N THR A 101 -3.26 0.32 14.78
CA THR A 101 -3.39 -0.24 13.42
C THR A 101 -2.03 -0.68 12.89
N VAL A 102 -1.93 -1.93 12.46
CA VAL A 102 -0.70 -2.54 11.92
C VAL A 102 -0.88 -2.84 10.44
N HIS A 103 0.15 -2.53 9.66
CA HIS A 103 0.18 -2.85 8.23
C HIS A 103 1.45 -3.62 7.87
N VAL A 104 1.34 -4.45 6.84
CA VAL A 104 2.49 -4.96 6.08
C VAL A 104 2.34 -4.48 4.65
N ALA A 105 3.41 -3.93 4.09
CA ALA A 105 3.41 -3.37 2.74
C ALA A 105 4.62 -3.81 1.94
N ILE A 106 4.44 -3.86 0.62
CA ILE A 106 5.50 -4.05 -0.38
C ILE A 106 5.68 -2.76 -1.18
N LEU A 107 6.85 -2.62 -1.80
CA LEU A 107 7.14 -1.52 -2.71
C LEU A 107 6.78 -1.93 -4.14
N GLU A 108 6.06 -1.08 -4.83
CA GLU A 108 5.84 -1.18 -6.27
C GLU A 108 6.15 0.17 -6.91
N ASP A 109 7.30 0.21 -7.57
CA ASP A 109 7.87 1.42 -8.19
C ASP A 109 8.07 2.55 -7.17
N THR A 110 7.27 3.61 -7.21
CA THR A 110 7.30 4.75 -6.29
C THR A 110 6.21 4.69 -5.21
N ASP A 111 5.38 3.64 -5.22
CA ASP A 111 4.27 3.47 -4.30
C ASP A 111 4.46 2.26 -3.39
N VAL A 112 3.72 2.24 -2.28
CA VAL A 112 3.54 1.06 -1.46
C VAL A 112 2.15 0.48 -1.67
N ILE A 113 2.06 -0.86 -1.58
CA ILE A 113 0.78 -1.59 -1.55
C ILE A 113 0.68 -2.29 -0.21
N TYR A 114 -0.39 -2.02 0.53
CA TYR A 114 -0.70 -2.73 1.75
C TYR A 114 -1.20 -4.15 1.44
N ILE A 115 -0.43 -5.17 1.83
CA ILE A 115 -0.77 -6.59 1.62
C ILE A 115 -1.41 -7.24 2.83
N ALA A 116 -1.22 -6.68 4.02
CA ALA A 116 -1.88 -7.10 5.25
C ALA A 116 -2.22 -5.86 6.10
N LYS A 117 -3.31 -5.97 6.86
CA LYS A 117 -3.78 -4.92 7.76
C LYS A 117 -4.56 -5.53 8.93
N VAL A 118 -4.32 -5.01 10.12
CA VAL A 118 -5.15 -5.24 11.31
C VAL A 118 -5.50 -3.89 11.92
N ASP A 119 -6.78 -3.66 12.14
CA ASP A 119 -7.28 -2.43 12.76
C ASP A 119 -7.09 -2.45 14.27
N SER A 120 -6.81 -1.29 14.84
CA SER A 120 -6.98 -1.01 16.26
C SER A 120 -8.44 -1.17 16.68
N THR A 121 -8.68 -1.56 17.95
CA THR A 121 -10.02 -1.60 18.54
C THR A 121 -10.54 -0.22 18.93
N HIS A 122 -9.68 0.78 19.00
CA HIS A 122 -10.06 2.15 19.31
C HIS A 122 -11.04 2.74 18.28
N ALA A 123 -11.98 3.56 18.76
CA ALA A 123 -12.92 4.29 17.91
C ALA A 123 -12.19 5.26 16.97
N VAL A 124 -11.16 5.96 17.47
CA VAL A 124 -10.28 6.82 16.68
C VAL A 124 -9.05 6.01 16.25
N ARG A 125 -9.00 5.63 15.00
CA ARG A 125 -7.92 4.82 14.41
C ARG A 125 -7.64 5.24 12.98
N MET A 126 -6.49 4.84 12.44
CA MET A 126 -6.19 5.03 11.03
C MET A 126 -7.14 4.21 10.16
N VAL A 127 -7.80 4.88 9.21
CA VAL A 127 -8.67 4.21 8.22
C VAL A 127 -7.86 3.93 6.96
N SER A 128 -7.67 2.66 6.66
CA SER A 128 -6.98 2.17 5.46
C SER A 128 -7.60 0.85 5.00
N ALA A 129 -7.11 0.27 3.91
CA ALA A 129 -7.57 -1.02 3.41
C ALA A 129 -6.40 -1.80 2.80
N ALA A 130 -6.45 -3.13 2.87
CA ALA A 130 -5.57 -3.96 2.06
C ALA A 130 -5.80 -3.69 0.56
N GLY A 131 -4.74 -3.71 -0.23
CA GLY A 131 -4.76 -3.31 -1.64
C GLY A 131 -4.64 -1.80 -1.89
N ARG A 132 -4.71 -0.95 -0.85
CA ARG A 132 -4.53 0.49 -1.01
C ARG A 132 -3.09 0.82 -1.38
N ARG A 133 -2.94 1.73 -2.34
CA ARG A 133 -1.66 2.33 -2.76
C ARG A 133 -1.48 3.70 -2.11
N LEU A 134 -0.26 3.99 -1.71
CA LEU A 134 0.16 5.31 -1.23
C LEU A 134 1.57 5.62 -1.74
N PRO A 135 1.92 6.90 -1.98
CA PRO A 135 3.28 7.29 -2.32
C PRO A 135 4.28 6.82 -1.25
N ALA A 136 5.32 6.11 -1.67
CA ALA A 136 6.28 5.51 -0.74
C ALA A 136 7.01 6.56 0.10
N HIS A 137 7.33 7.71 -0.49
CA HIS A 137 8.05 8.79 0.20
C HIS A 137 7.24 9.44 1.35
N CYS A 138 5.91 9.31 1.36
CA CYS A 138 5.03 9.85 2.42
C CYS A 138 4.72 8.86 3.54
N THR A 139 5.17 7.58 3.45
CA THR A 139 4.80 6.54 4.42
C THR A 139 6.03 5.97 5.13
N SER A 140 5.88 5.55 6.39
CA SER A 140 6.97 4.89 7.12
C SER A 140 7.41 3.58 6.45
N VAL A 141 6.44 2.74 6.02
CA VAL A 141 6.76 1.50 5.28
C VAL A 141 7.47 1.79 3.97
N GLY A 142 7.04 2.81 3.24
CA GLY A 142 7.63 3.19 1.96
C GLY A 142 9.05 3.75 2.13
N LYS A 143 9.25 4.65 3.08
CA LYS A 143 10.61 5.15 3.38
C LYS A 143 11.53 4.02 3.84
N MET A 144 11.03 3.05 4.62
CA MET A 144 11.80 1.86 5.02
C MET A 144 12.20 1.01 3.82
N LEU A 145 11.27 0.75 2.91
CA LEU A 145 11.51 -0.02 1.69
C LEU A 145 12.48 0.70 0.75
N LEU A 146 12.28 1.99 0.52
CA LEU A 146 13.18 2.83 -0.28
C LEU A 146 14.59 2.90 0.32
N ALA A 147 14.71 3.04 1.64
CA ALA A 147 15.99 3.03 2.33
C ALA A 147 16.76 1.71 2.16
N SER A 148 16.04 0.62 1.88
CA SER A 148 16.63 -0.72 1.67
C SER A 148 17.10 -0.95 0.23
N LEU A 149 16.80 -0.04 -0.70
CA LEU A 149 17.28 -0.10 -2.06
C LEU A 149 18.68 0.51 -2.22
N PRO A 150 19.44 0.07 -3.24
CA PRO A 150 20.65 0.79 -3.66
C PRO A 150 20.34 2.24 -4.04
N GLU A 151 21.24 3.15 -3.71
CA GLU A 151 21.06 4.58 -3.99
C GLU A 151 20.77 4.90 -5.48
N PRO A 152 21.43 4.26 -6.47
CA PRO A 152 21.11 4.49 -7.89
C PRO A 152 19.67 4.11 -8.25
N GLU A 153 19.08 3.10 -7.58
CA GLU A 153 17.70 2.71 -7.81
C GLU A 153 16.71 3.73 -7.23
N VAL A 154 17.03 4.31 -6.09
CA VAL A 154 16.23 5.41 -5.51
C VAL A 154 16.33 6.65 -6.40
N ALA A 155 17.53 7.01 -6.86
CA ALA A 155 17.73 8.15 -7.74
C ALA A 155 17.00 8.00 -9.10
N ALA A 156 16.91 6.78 -9.63
CA ALA A 156 16.16 6.51 -10.86
C ALA A 156 14.64 6.69 -10.67
N ARG A 157 14.09 6.39 -9.50
CA ARG A 157 12.67 6.57 -9.17
C ARG A 157 12.32 8.01 -8.82
N PHE A 158 13.25 8.71 -8.17
CA PHE A 158 13.10 10.07 -7.68
C PHE A 158 14.27 10.93 -8.18
N PRO A 159 14.29 11.25 -9.51
CA PRO A 159 15.39 12.02 -10.11
C PRO A 159 15.42 13.45 -9.57
N ASP A 160 16.61 14.05 -9.60
CA ASP A 160 16.80 15.44 -9.20
C ASP A 160 15.87 16.38 -9.99
N GLY A 161 15.26 17.33 -9.30
CA GLY A 161 14.32 18.28 -9.87
C GLY A 161 12.90 17.73 -10.07
N ALA A 162 12.62 16.45 -9.74
CA ALA A 162 11.25 15.96 -9.70
C ALA A 162 10.51 16.56 -8.50
N GLU A 163 9.27 16.97 -8.70
CA GLU A 163 8.39 17.36 -7.61
C GLU A 163 7.64 16.13 -7.09
N LEU A 164 7.77 15.82 -5.80
CA LEU A 164 7.09 14.70 -5.17
C LEU A 164 5.71 15.13 -4.70
N THR A 165 4.70 14.29 -4.93
CA THR A 165 3.31 14.59 -4.55
C THR A 165 3.15 14.74 -3.04
N ALA A 166 2.73 15.90 -2.57
CA ALA A 166 2.39 16.12 -1.17
C ALA A 166 1.00 15.55 -0.84
N MET A 167 0.89 14.75 0.20
CA MET A 167 -0.39 14.30 0.77
C MET A 167 -0.83 15.23 1.91
N THR A 168 0.12 15.88 2.57
CA THR A 168 -0.08 16.84 3.64
C THR A 168 0.99 17.93 3.54
N PRO A 169 0.87 19.04 4.29
CA PRO A 169 1.94 20.04 4.36
C PRO A 169 3.28 19.52 4.93
N ASN A 170 3.27 18.35 5.59
CA ASN A 170 4.47 17.75 6.17
C ASN A 170 5.13 16.72 5.24
N SER A 171 4.52 16.40 4.10
CA SER A 171 5.09 15.46 3.14
C SER A 171 6.43 15.97 2.60
N ILE A 172 7.37 15.07 2.41
CA ILE A 172 8.62 15.36 1.71
C ILE A 172 8.29 15.57 0.22
N THR A 173 8.64 16.74 -0.32
CA THR A 173 8.36 17.11 -1.72
C THR A 173 9.60 17.18 -2.60
N GLU A 174 10.79 17.12 -1.99
CA GLU A 174 12.07 17.27 -2.68
C GLU A 174 12.87 15.97 -2.64
N PRO A 175 13.41 15.48 -3.78
CA PRO A 175 14.24 14.27 -3.81
C PRO A 175 15.48 14.33 -2.91
N ALA A 176 16.07 15.51 -2.74
CA ALA A 176 17.22 15.72 -1.86
C ALA A 176 16.85 15.45 -0.40
N ALA A 177 15.76 16.03 0.09
CA ALA A 177 15.25 15.80 1.45
C ALA A 177 14.85 14.33 1.67
N LEU A 178 14.28 13.68 0.64
CA LEU A 178 14.01 12.24 0.70
C LEU A 178 15.30 11.44 0.89
N ARG A 179 16.36 11.70 0.11
CA ARG A 179 17.65 11.01 0.25
C ARG A 179 18.26 11.16 1.65
N GLU A 180 18.20 12.35 2.23
CA GLU A 180 18.66 12.59 3.61
C GLU A 180 17.85 11.76 4.62
N ALA A 181 16.52 11.75 4.50
CA ALA A 181 15.67 10.94 5.35
C ALA A 181 15.97 9.43 5.21
N LEU A 182 16.19 8.95 3.97
CA LEU A 182 16.53 7.55 3.73
C LEU A 182 17.91 7.17 4.28
N ALA A 183 18.90 8.07 4.24
CA ALA A 183 20.21 7.85 4.86
C ALA A 183 20.10 7.68 6.38
N ALA A 184 19.35 8.56 7.04
CA ALA A 184 19.09 8.45 8.48
C ALA A 184 18.32 7.15 8.85
N ILE A 185 17.41 6.69 7.99
CA ILE A 185 16.69 5.41 8.18
C ILE A 185 17.65 4.22 8.05
N ARG A 186 18.60 4.24 7.11
CA ARG A 186 19.61 3.17 6.96
C ARG A 186 20.46 3.04 8.23
N GLU A 187 20.87 4.16 8.81
CA GLU A 187 21.67 4.18 10.05
C GLU A 187 20.88 3.68 11.26
N ARG A 188 19.63 4.10 11.39
CA ARG A 188 18.77 3.74 12.52
C ARG A 188 18.18 2.33 12.42
N GLY A 189 17.95 1.82 11.21
CA GLY A 189 17.29 0.54 10.95
C GLY A 189 15.78 0.55 11.06
N THR A 190 15.17 1.69 11.41
CA THR A 190 13.70 1.91 11.47
C THR A 190 13.31 3.19 10.77
N ALA A 191 12.09 3.27 10.28
CA ALA A 191 11.54 4.47 9.67
C ALA A 191 10.43 5.05 10.54
N VAL A 192 10.43 6.37 10.66
CA VAL A 192 9.36 7.13 11.29
C VAL A 192 8.76 8.08 10.25
N GLU A 193 7.46 8.22 10.28
CA GLU A 193 6.70 9.19 9.50
C GLU A 193 5.80 9.95 10.45
N SER A 194 5.79 11.27 10.37
CA SER A 194 4.98 12.13 11.21
C SER A 194 4.11 13.05 10.38
N ARG A 195 2.82 12.72 10.27
CA ARG A 195 1.81 13.51 9.57
C ARG A 195 2.10 13.72 8.08
N GLU A 196 2.91 12.87 7.45
CA GLU A 196 3.27 13.01 6.04
C GLU A 196 2.22 12.41 5.10
N SER A 197 1.64 11.26 5.47
CA SER A 197 0.58 10.59 4.71
C SER A 197 -0.84 10.97 5.17
N ASN A 198 -0.97 11.42 6.42
CA ASN A 198 -2.21 11.85 7.05
C ASN A 198 -1.89 12.86 8.16
N PRO A 199 -2.57 14.03 8.23
CA PRO A 199 -2.25 15.07 9.20
C PRO A 199 -2.44 14.66 10.66
N ASP A 200 -3.22 13.61 10.92
CA ASP A 200 -3.60 13.17 12.27
C ASP A 200 -2.91 11.86 12.68
N VAL A 201 -1.94 11.34 11.91
CA VAL A 201 -1.32 10.04 12.15
C VAL A 201 0.20 10.15 12.08
N SER A 202 0.87 9.42 12.97
CA SER A 202 2.30 9.10 12.87
C SER A 202 2.49 7.60 12.86
N CYS A 203 3.56 7.15 12.21
CA CYS A 203 3.84 5.73 12.02
C CYS A 203 5.31 5.42 12.27
N VAL A 204 5.56 4.22 12.78
CA VAL A 204 6.89 3.60 12.81
C VAL A 204 6.90 2.38 11.91
N ALA A 205 8.04 2.04 11.30
CA ALA A 205 8.17 0.86 10.47
C ALA A 205 9.52 0.19 10.59
N ALA A 206 9.55 -1.12 10.38
CA ALA A 206 10.75 -1.95 10.37
C ALA A 206 10.77 -2.87 9.13
N PRO A 207 11.98 -3.27 8.65
CA PRO A 207 12.15 -4.04 7.42
C PRO A 207 11.86 -5.52 7.65
N VAL A 208 11.14 -6.14 6.72
CA VAL A 208 10.91 -7.59 6.66
C VAL A 208 11.81 -8.19 5.58
N ARG A 209 12.59 -9.20 5.96
CA ARG A 209 13.61 -9.83 5.12
C ARG A 209 13.21 -11.24 4.71
N ASP A 210 13.59 -11.62 3.51
CA ASP A 210 13.47 -12.99 3.03
C ASP A 210 14.68 -13.86 3.44
N ARG A 211 14.67 -15.13 3.04
CA ARG A 211 15.75 -16.11 3.29
C ARG A 211 17.12 -15.69 2.74
N THR A 212 17.17 -14.72 1.83
CA THR A 212 18.43 -14.21 1.25
C THR A 212 18.94 -12.97 1.98
N GLY A 213 18.18 -12.46 2.96
CA GLY A 213 18.45 -11.21 3.68
C GLY A 213 17.96 -9.95 2.97
N ARG A 214 17.35 -10.09 1.78
CA ARG A 214 16.75 -8.94 1.07
C ARG A 214 15.51 -8.47 1.79
N VAL A 215 15.32 -7.15 1.88
CA VAL A 215 14.08 -6.55 2.34
C VAL A 215 13.01 -6.69 1.25
N VAL A 216 11.95 -7.41 1.56
CA VAL A 216 10.84 -7.73 0.63
C VAL A 216 9.54 -7.07 1.02
N ALA A 217 9.42 -6.65 2.28
CA ALA A 217 8.28 -5.92 2.83
C ALA A 217 8.72 -5.03 3.98
N ALA A 218 7.80 -4.23 4.50
CA ALA A 218 7.95 -3.53 5.76
C ALA A 218 6.68 -3.67 6.60
N LEU A 219 6.85 -3.81 7.90
CA LEU A 219 5.78 -3.81 8.88
C LEU A 219 5.72 -2.45 9.56
N SER A 220 4.54 -1.85 9.69
CA SER A 220 4.36 -0.59 10.41
C SER A 220 3.24 -0.63 11.43
N ILE A 221 3.38 0.23 12.45
CA ILE A 221 2.38 0.55 13.44
C ILE A 221 1.98 2.01 13.23
N SER A 222 0.68 2.26 13.05
CA SER A 222 0.13 3.58 12.75
C SER A 222 -0.73 4.07 13.91
N VAL A 223 -0.40 5.25 14.44
CA VAL A 223 -0.96 5.80 15.67
C VAL A 223 -1.55 7.18 15.43
N PRO A 224 -2.80 7.44 15.80
CA PRO A 224 -3.34 8.80 15.84
C PRO A 224 -2.55 9.72 16.76
N MET A 225 -2.36 10.97 16.36
CA MET A 225 -1.57 11.96 17.10
C MET A 225 -2.02 12.18 18.55
N ILE A 226 -3.30 11.94 18.87
CA ILE A 226 -3.84 12.04 20.23
C ILE A 226 -3.26 10.99 21.20
N ARG A 227 -2.63 9.93 20.68
CA ARG A 227 -1.97 8.86 21.44
C ARG A 227 -0.47 8.76 21.18
N TRP A 228 0.07 9.68 20.38
CA TRP A 228 1.48 9.72 20.05
C TRP A 228 2.28 10.51 21.11
N SER A 229 3.38 9.93 21.59
CA SER A 229 4.43 10.60 22.38
C SER A 229 5.80 10.03 22.00
N GLU A 230 6.88 10.68 22.41
CA GLU A 230 8.24 10.19 22.15
C GLU A 230 8.54 8.88 22.89
N GLU A 231 8.01 8.70 24.10
CA GLU A 231 8.13 7.45 24.85
C GLU A 231 7.38 6.34 24.11
N ARG A 232 6.15 6.63 23.68
CA ARG A 232 5.34 5.67 22.93
C ARG A 232 5.98 5.30 21.60
N ARG A 233 6.61 6.26 20.91
CA ARG A 233 7.37 6.01 19.69
C ARG A 233 8.46 4.96 19.91
N ALA A 234 9.27 5.12 20.94
CA ALA A 234 10.37 4.19 21.23
C ALA A 234 9.88 2.75 21.51
N GLU A 235 8.78 2.60 22.26
CA GLU A 235 8.14 1.31 22.49
C GLU A 235 7.64 0.68 21.19
N LEU A 236 6.98 1.46 20.35
CA LEU A 236 6.40 1.00 19.08
C LEU A 236 7.48 0.69 18.05
N GLU A 237 8.60 1.41 18.02
CA GLU A 237 9.76 1.06 17.18
C GLU A 237 10.29 -0.33 17.55
N GLN A 238 10.47 -0.62 18.84
CA GLN A 238 10.93 -1.93 19.31
C GLN A 238 9.92 -3.04 18.93
N LEU A 239 8.63 -2.76 19.09
CA LEU A 239 7.59 -3.72 18.74
C LEU A 239 7.52 -3.96 17.23
N ALA A 240 7.67 -2.92 16.41
CA ALA A 240 7.73 -3.05 14.96
C ALA A 240 8.95 -3.89 14.52
N VAL A 241 10.12 -3.66 15.12
CA VAL A 241 11.33 -4.46 14.86
C VAL A 241 11.10 -5.92 15.23
N LYS A 242 10.51 -6.19 16.41
CA LYS A 242 10.21 -7.56 16.85
C LYS A 242 9.21 -8.25 15.90
N GLY A 243 8.13 -7.56 15.52
CA GLY A 243 7.14 -8.10 14.58
C GLY A 243 7.75 -8.34 13.19
N ALA A 244 8.57 -7.41 12.68
CA ALA A 244 9.25 -7.58 11.40
C ALA A 244 10.29 -8.73 11.43
N ALA A 245 10.94 -8.95 12.56
CA ALA A 245 11.85 -10.08 12.76
C ALA A 245 11.09 -11.42 12.77
N ASP A 246 9.96 -11.52 13.49
CA ASP A 246 9.09 -12.72 13.47
C ASP A 246 8.62 -13.03 12.05
N LEU A 247 8.13 -12.02 11.31
CA LEU A 247 7.72 -12.22 9.92
C LEU A 247 8.90 -12.66 9.04
N SER A 248 10.08 -12.08 9.24
CA SER A 248 11.28 -12.44 8.48
C SER A 248 11.69 -13.90 8.74
N GLU A 249 11.62 -14.35 10.01
CA GLU A 249 11.91 -15.75 10.36
C GLU A 249 10.94 -16.72 9.68
N ARG A 250 9.65 -16.39 9.64
CA ARG A 250 8.62 -17.17 8.91
C ARG A 250 8.89 -17.22 7.41
N LEU A 251 9.52 -16.19 6.85
CA LEU A 251 9.97 -16.17 5.45
C LEU A 251 11.33 -16.86 5.24
N GLY A 252 11.87 -17.52 6.27
CA GLY A 252 13.12 -18.27 6.23
C GLY A 252 14.37 -17.43 6.43
N HIS A 253 14.25 -16.18 6.85
CA HIS A 253 15.40 -15.37 7.23
C HIS A 253 16.00 -15.90 8.53
N ARG A 254 17.32 -16.03 8.57
CA ARG A 254 18.07 -16.33 9.79
C ARG A 254 18.92 -15.12 10.15
N SER A 255 18.60 -14.45 11.26
CA SER A 255 19.52 -13.47 11.82
C SER A 255 20.85 -14.16 12.13
N ALA A 256 21.95 -13.57 11.68
CA ALA A 256 23.27 -14.01 12.16
C ALA A 256 23.29 -13.87 13.69
N ALA A 257 23.58 -14.98 14.38
CA ALA A 257 23.72 -15.01 15.84
C ALA A 257 24.92 -14.18 16.29
#